data_92d057666443ff9dea179f8d53d4d848
#
_entry.id   92d057666443ff9dea179f8d53d4d848
#
_cell.length_a   1.000
_cell.length_b   1.000
_cell.length_c   1.000
_cell.angle_alpha   90.00
_cell.angle_beta   90.00
_cell.angle_gamma   90.00
#
_symmetry.space_group_name_H-M   'P 1'
#
loop_
_entity.id
_entity.type
_entity.pdbx_description
1 polymer ?
#
loop_
_entity_poly.entity_id
_entity_poly.type
_entity_poly.pdbx_seq_one_letter_code
_entity_poly.pdbx_strand_id
1 'polypeptide(L)'
;MKKIIAMAVVAAVAVSMVCAQITVGAKGTFGMNLGSKVSDEAKVLFSGNDDAKNAFMVNGGGSIYGRYNLPFLPALGVQLEFGLTANNGAGLKVEYEGVEMTATASYLSLDFPLLVTYDIPVGSIMITPMVGINFSVPVGSPKFVFKTDENEAAMDMGDLKDTGFIPGIVAGVEVGIPVGPGSITAGLSYVNDFTPVKLKSDGFDEKVDLLTRRNFNISLGYALKF
;
A
#
# COMPACT_ATOMS: atom_id res chain seq x y z
N MET A 1 12.77 -6.54 -43.48
CA MET A 1 11.58 -6.96 -42.76
C MET A 1 11.59 -6.52 -41.30
N LYS A 2 12.63 -6.86 -40.46
CA LYS A 2 12.68 -6.47 -39.03
C LYS A 2 12.55 -4.96 -38.77
N LYS A 3 13.17 -4.10 -39.60
CA LYS A 3 13.08 -2.64 -39.48
C LYS A 3 11.69 -2.10 -39.83
N ILE A 4 11.00 -2.71 -40.80
CA ILE A 4 9.62 -2.31 -41.17
C ILE A 4 8.63 -2.70 -40.05
N ILE A 5 8.80 -3.88 -39.46
CA ILE A 5 7.99 -4.30 -38.31
C ILE A 5 8.23 -3.37 -37.11
N ALA A 6 9.50 -3.04 -36.82
CA ALA A 6 9.84 -2.10 -35.74
C ALA A 6 9.21 -0.70 -35.99
N MET A 7 9.29 -0.18 -37.23
CA MET A 7 8.65 1.08 -37.59
C MET A 7 7.11 1.01 -37.50
N ALA A 8 6.50 -0.09 -37.91
CA ALA A 8 5.06 -0.28 -37.80
C ALA A 8 4.60 -0.37 -36.32
N VAL A 9 5.39 -1.04 -35.47
CA VAL A 9 5.11 -1.08 -34.04
C VAL A 9 5.29 0.29 -33.41
N VAL A 10 6.35 1.04 -33.73
CA VAL A 10 6.55 2.41 -33.23
C VAL A 10 5.44 3.34 -33.72
N ALA A 11 5.03 3.23 -34.99
CA ALA A 11 3.92 4.02 -35.53
C ALA A 11 2.58 3.64 -34.85
N ALA A 12 2.30 2.36 -34.64
CA ALA A 12 1.11 1.90 -33.94
C ALA A 12 1.08 2.37 -32.47
N VAL A 13 2.21 2.35 -31.78
CA VAL A 13 2.36 2.89 -30.42
C VAL A 13 2.18 4.42 -30.43
N ALA A 14 2.77 5.13 -31.40
CA ALA A 14 2.61 6.58 -31.50
C ALA A 14 1.16 6.98 -31.80
N VAL A 15 0.47 6.28 -32.71
CA VAL A 15 -0.95 6.52 -33.02
C VAL A 15 -1.85 6.17 -31.81
N SER A 16 -1.53 5.09 -31.09
CA SER A 16 -2.27 4.76 -29.86
C SER A 16 -2.06 5.79 -28.75
N MET A 17 -0.89 6.41 -28.65
CA MET A 17 -0.64 7.52 -27.73
C MET A 17 -1.44 8.79 -28.04
N VAL A 18 -1.68 9.09 -29.31
CA VAL A 18 -2.50 10.25 -29.72
C VAL A 18 -3.98 10.06 -29.40
N CYS A 19 -4.46 8.82 -29.40
CA CYS A 19 -5.85 8.47 -29.05
C CYS A 19 -6.02 8.04 -27.60
N ALA A 20 -4.94 7.94 -26.84
CA ALA A 20 -4.99 7.47 -25.46
C ALA A 20 -5.31 8.60 -24.50
N GLN A 21 -6.26 8.35 -23.61
CA GLN A 21 -6.51 9.25 -22.50
C GLN A 21 -5.52 8.90 -21.38
N ILE A 22 -4.58 9.81 -21.18
CA ILE A 22 -3.62 9.70 -20.08
C ILE A 22 -4.15 10.54 -18.92
N THR A 23 -4.19 9.94 -17.75
CA THR A 23 -4.50 10.64 -16.51
C THR A 23 -3.28 10.59 -15.60
N VAL A 24 -2.87 11.72 -15.07
CA VAL A 24 -1.80 11.82 -14.06
C VAL A 24 -2.38 12.43 -12.81
N GLY A 25 -2.12 11.83 -11.66
CA GLY A 25 -2.67 12.31 -10.40
C GLY A 25 -1.73 12.14 -9.23
N ALA A 26 -2.10 12.82 -8.14
CA ALA A 26 -1.49 12.65 -6.84
C ALA A 26 -2.58 12.53 -5.77
N LYS A 27 -2.34 11.69 -4.77
CA LYS A 27 -3.28 11.48 -3.66
C LYS A 27 -2.56 11.31 -2.33
N GLY A 28 -3.17 11.85 -1.27
CA GLY A 28 -2.87 11.53 0.10
C GLY A 28 -3.72 10.35 0.55
N THR A 29 -3.17 9.52 1.43
CA THR A 29 -3.83 8.30 1.91
C THR A 29 -3.77 8.27 3.43
N PHE A 30 -4.88 7.93 4.03
CA PHE A 30 -5.00 7.60 5.45
C PHE A 30 -5.58 6.20 5.56
N GLY A 31 -4.95 5.35 6.36
CA GLY A 31 -5.33 3.95 6.43
C GLY A 31 -5.38 3.40 7.85
N MET A 32 -6.04 2.26 7.96
CA MET A 32 -6.18 1.49 9.17
C MET A 32 -5.65 0.08 8.94
N ASN A 33 -4.82 -0.41 9.86
CA ASN A 33 -4.31 -1.76 9.81
C ASN A 33 -5.36 -2.71 10.43
N LEU A 34 -6.33 -3.11 9.61
CA LEU A 34 -7.41 -4.02 10.02
C LEU A 34 -6.98 -5.47 9.79
N GLY A 35 -6.58 -6.16 10.85
CA GLY A 35 -6.25 -7.58 10.79
C GLY A 35 -4.85 -7.89 10.23
N SER A 36 -3.93 -6.93 10.28
CA SER A 36 -2.50 -7.24 10.17
C SER A 36 -2.17 -8.29 11.22
N LYS A 37 -1.65 -9.43 10.77
CA LYS A 37 -1.30 -10.52 11.69
C LYS A 37 0.16 -10.38 12.07
N VAL A 38 0.42 -10.26 13.36
CA VAL A 38 1.74 -10.54 13.91
C VAL A 38 1.95 -12.06 13.82
N SER A 39 3.13 -12.49 13.39
CA SER A 39 3.44 -13.93 13.31
C SER A 39 3.41 -14.55 14.71
N ASP A 40 3.15 -15.84 14.79
CA ASP A 40 3.13 -16.53 16.08
C ASP A 40 4.52 -16.53 16.72
N GLU A 41 5.59 -16.58 15.91
CA GLU A 41 6.98 -16.42 16.37
C GLU A 41 7.22 -15.05 17.01
N ALA A 42 6.72 -13.97 16.37
CA ALA A 42 6.84 -12.63 16.93
C ALA A 42 5.95 -12.44 18.16
N LYS A 43 4.77 -13.06 18.24
CA LYS A 43 3.95 -13.04 19.46
C LYS A 43 4.69 -13.65 20.66
N VAL A 44 5.32 -14.80 20.48
CA VAL A 44 6.11 -15.46 21.53
C VAL A 44 7.26 -14.56 21.99
N LEU A 45 7.94 -13.88 21.06
CA LEU A 45 9.02 -12.95 21.38
C LEU A 45 8.55 -11.73 22.18
N PHE A 46 7.36 -11.19 21.89
CA PHE A 46 6.88 -9.93 22.48
C PHE A 46 5.95 -10.12 23.68
N SER A 47 5.24 -11.24 23.78
CA SER A 47 4.24 -11.43 24.83
C SER A 47 4.49 -12.63 25.75
N GLY A 48 5.32 -13.59 25.33
CA GLY A 48 5.47 -14.84 26.04
C GLY A 48 4.17 -15.67 26.15
N ASN A 49 3.08 -15.23 25.49
CA ASN A 49 1.75 -15.82 25.61
C ASN A 49 0.97 -15.76 24.29
N ASP A 50 0.21 -16.80 23.97
CA ASP A 50 -0.61 -16.89 22.74
C ASP A 50 -1.89 -16.04 22.77
N ASP A 51 -2.27 -15.49 23.92
CA ASP A 51 -3.53 -14.74 24.13
C ASP A 51 -3.46 -13.26 23.71
N ALA A 52 -2.37 -12.82 23.07
CA ALA A 52 -2.20 -11.44 22.62
C ALA A 52 -3.24 -11.04 21.56
N LYS A 53 -3.97 -9.96 21.82
CA LYS A 53 -4.97 -9.37 20.89
C LYS A 53 -4.31 -8.39 19.94
N ASN A 54 -4.79 -8.35 18.68
CA ASN A 54 -4.31 -7.34 17.74
C ASN A 54 -4.71 -5.93 18.20
N ALA A 55 -3.74 -5.02 18.22
CA ALA A 55 -3.99 -3.60 18.48
C ALA A 55 -4.29 -2.88 17.15
N PHE A 56 -5.18 -1.89 17.25
CA PHE A 56 -5.50 -1.01 16.14
C PHE A 56 -4.34 -0.06 15.87
N MET A 57 -3.97 0.07 14.59
CA MET A 57 -2.98 1.04 14.15
C MET A 57 -3.48 1.84 12.96
N VAL A 58 -3.00 3.06 12.84
CA VAL A 58 -3.24 3.93 11.69
C VAL A 58 -1.96 4.13 10.90
N ASN A 59 -2.10 4.21 9.59
CA ASN A 59 -1.02 4.56 8.67
C ASN A 59 -1.39 5.80 7.86
N GLY A 60 -0.40 6.42 7.24
CA GLY A 60 -0.61 7.56 6.37
C GLY A 60 0.45 7.64 5.30
N GLY A 61 0.08 8.17 4.16
CA GLY A 61 1.01 8.23 3.05
C GLY A 61 0.54 9.13 1.92
N GLY A 62 1.24 9.02 0.81
CA GLY A 62 0.88 9.68 -0.42
C GLY A 62 1.43 8.95 -1.62
N SER A 63 0.82 9.14 -2.76
CA SER A 63 1.27 8.57 -4.02
C SER A 63 1.03 9.51 -5.19
N ILE A 64 1.84 9.32 -6.22
CA ILE A 64 1.59 9.81 -7.57
C ILE A 64 1.22 8.63 -8.45
N TYR A 65 0.41 8.87 -9.47
CA TYR A 65 0.03 7.81 -10.38
C TYR A 65 -0.15 8.30 -11.81
N GLY A 66 0.07 7.36 -12.75
CA GLY A 66 -0.28 7.51 -14.15
C GLY A 66 -1.27 6.42 -14.55
N ARG A 67 -2.37 6.79 -15.20
CA ARG A 67 -3.36 5.87 -15.77
C ARG A 67 -3.41 6.04 -17.28
N TYR A 68 -3.43 4.93 -17.98
CA TYR A 68 -3.58 4.85 -19.40
C TYR A 68 -4.86 4.10 -19.75
N ASN A 69 -5.84 4.79 -20.32
CA ASN A 69 -7.08 4.18 -20.79
C ASN A 69 -6.90 3.63 -22.20
N LEU A 70 -7.39 2.41 -22.45
CA LEU A 70 -7.18 1.72 -23.73
C LEU A 70 -7.98 2.39 -24.84
N PRO A 71 -7.40 2.73 -26.00
CA PRO A 71 -8.10 3.44 -27.07
C PRO A 71 -9.31 2.68 -27.63
N PHE A 72 -9.22 1.35 -27.69
CA PHE A 72 -10.28 0.49 -28.19
C PHE A 72 -11.36 0.15 -27.14
N LEU A 73 -11.08 0.40 -25.86
CA LEU A 73 -12.01 0.25 -24.75
C LEU A 73 -11.74 1.35 -23.71
N PRO A 74 -12.19 2.60 -23.96
CA PRO A 74 -11.81 3.76 -23.16
C PRO A 74 -12.22 3.72 -21.69
N ALA A 75 -13.16 2.86 -21.35
CA ALA A 75 -13.54 2.59 -19.95
C ALA A 75 -12.48 1.77 -19.21
N LEU A 76 -11.70 0.94 -19.90
CA LEU A 76 -10.68 0.08 -19.30
C LEU A 76 -9.33 0.79 -19.31
N GLY A 77 -8.66 0.81 -18.18
CA GLY A 77 -7.35 1.42 -18.02
C GLY A 77 -6.36 0.53 -17.26
N VAL A 78 -5.10 0.89 -17.40
CA VAL A 78 -4.00 0.38 -16.56
C VAL A 78 -3.40 1.55 -15.81
N GLN A 79 -3.25 1.42 -14.51
CA GLN A 79 -2.71 2.45 -13.62
C GLN A 79 -1.47 1.94 -12.91
N LEU A 80 -0.41 2.71 -12.96
CA LEU A 80 0.80 2.51 -12.17
C LEU A 80 0.89 3.62 -11.12
N GLU A 81 1.14 3.23 -9.89
CA GLU A 81 1.35 4.16 -8.79
C GLU A 81 2.75 4.04 -8.22
N PHE A 82 3.23 5.14 -7.65
CA PHE A 82 4.41 5.21 -6.81
C PHE A 82 4.02 5.88 -5.51
N GLY A 83 4.05 5.13 -4.41
CA GLY A 83 3.58 5.57 -3.10
C GLY A 83 4.62 5.43 -2.01
N LEU A 84 4.46 6.24 -0.98
CA LEU A 84 5.17 6.16 0.28
C LEU A 84 4.14 6.05 1.39
N THR A 85 4.25 5.03 2.24
CA THR A 85 3.34 4.82 3.37
C THR A 85 4.15 4.70 4.67
N ALA A 86 3.84 5.57 5.61
CA ALA A 86 4.40 5.56 6.96
C ALA A 86 3.49 4.80 7.94
N ASN A 87 4.07 4.31 9.02
CA ASN A 87 3.40 3.54 10.08
C ASN A 87 2.68 2.28 9.58
N ASN A 88 3.19 1.67 8.50
CA ASN A 88 2.78 0.32 8.15
C ASN A 88 3.22 -0.62 9.26
N GLY A 89 2.29 -1.44 9.78
CA GLY A 89 2.68 -2.28 10.88
C GLY A 89 1.53 -3.06 11.50
N ALA A 90 1.81 -3.62 12.65
CA ALA A 90 0.84 -4.30 13.50
C ALA A 90 1.12 -3.99 14.97
N GLY A 91 0.08 -4.05 15.78
CA GLY A 91 0.17 -3.91 17.22
C GLY A 91 -0.42 -5.11 17.92
N LEU A 92 0.11 -5.40 19.10
CA LEU A 92 -0.37 -6.39 20.04
C LEU A 92 -0.74 -5.72 21.35
N LYS A 93 -1.88 -6.12 21.90
CA LYS A 93 -2.27 -5.82 23.28
C LYS A 93 -2.11 -7.05 24.12
N VAL A 94 -1.38 -6.92 25.19
CA VAL A 94 -1.13 -7.96 26.17
C VAL A 94 -1.56 -7.45 27.55
N GLU A 95 -2.28 -8.24 28.29
CA GLU A 95 -2.61 -7.96 29.70
C GLU A 95 -1.73 -8.84 30.58
N TYR A 96 -0.90 -8.22 31.40
CA TYR A 96 -0.04 -8.91 32.34
C TYR A 96 -0.28 -8.36 33.74
N GLU A 97 -0.70 -9.21 34.68
CA GLU A 97 -1.00 -8.86 36.08
C GLU A 97 -1.97 -7.65 36.21
N GLY A 98 -2.96 -7.54 35.33
CA GLY A 98 -3.91 -6.43 35.34
C GLY A 98 -3.40 -5.12 34.72
N VAL A 99 -2.18 -5.11 34.16
CA VAL A 99 -1.61 -3.97 33.41
C VAL A 99 -1.73 -4.24 31.92
N GLU A 100 -2.44 -3.34 31.21
CA GLU A 100 -2.52 -3.40 29.74
C GLU A 100 -1.24 -2.84 29.12
N MET A 101 -0.55 -3.68 28.35
CA MET A 101 0.62 -3.29 27.55
C MET A 101 0.27 -3.35 26.07
N THR A 102 0.62 -2.31 25.33
CA THR A 102 0.51 -2.29 23.87
C THR A 102 1.90 -2.28 23.26
N ALA A 103 2.23 -3.29 22.48
CA ALA A 103 3.45 -3.36 21.67
C ALA A 103 3.09 -3.10 20.23
N THR A 104 3.71 -2.12 19.57
CA THR A 104 3.50 -1.82 18.16
C THR A 104 4.80 -1.92 17.39
N ALA A 105 4.73 -2.56 16.21
CA ALA A 105 5.83 -2.60 15.26
C ALA A 105 5.40 -1.85 14.01
N SER A 106 6.14 -0.82 13.60
CA SER A 106 5.83 -0.02 12.42
C SER A 106 7.05 0.24 11.55
N TYR A 107 6.83 0.39 10.25
CA TYR A 107 7.86 0.66 9.27
C TYR A 107 7.37 1.60 8.17
N LEU A 108 8.31 2.20 7.45
CA LEU A 108 8.07 2.95 6.22
C LEU A 108 8.11 2.00 5.03
N SER A 109 7.21 2.15 4.07
CA SER A 109 7.26 1.39 2.81
C SER A 109 7.18 2.27 1.58
N LEU A 110 7.88 1.83 0.54
CA LEU A 110 7.64 2.25 -0.84
C LEU A 110 6.69 1.24 -1.47
N ASP A 111 5.58 1.73 -2.04
CA ASP A 111 4.54 0.90 -2.63
C ASP A 111 4.43 1.18 -4.14
N PHE A 112 4.33 0.12 -4.94
CA PHE A 112 4.25 0.15 -6.40
C PHE A 112 3.03 -0.64 -6.89
N PRO A 113 1.81 -0.13 -6.72
CA PRO A 113 0.61 -0.76 -7.25
C PRO A 113 0.55 -0.71 -8.78
N LEU A 114 0.27 -1.86 -9.40
CA LEU A 114 -0.11 -1.99 -10.80
C LEU A 114 -1.56 -2.46 -10.86
N LEU A 115 -2.44 -1.59 -11.34
CA LEU A 115 -3.89 -1.76 -11.23
C LEU A 115 -4.54 -1.80 -12.61
N VAL A 116 -5.54 -2.64 -12.76
CA VAL A 116 -6.55 -2.56 -13.82
C VAL A 116 -7.70 -1.73 -13.28
N THR A 117 -8.16 -0.77 -14.06
CA THR A 117 -9.21 0.18 -13.69
C THR A 117 -10.34 0.14 -14.72
N TYR A 118 -11.57 0.42 -14.28
CA TYR A 118 -12.70 0.52 -15.18
C TYR A 118 -13.54 1.76 -14.86
N ASP A 119 -13.61 2.71 -15.80
CA ASP A 119 -14.28 3.99 -15.63
C ASP A 119 -15.77 3.88 -15.93
N ILE A 120 -16.61 4.16 -14.93
CA ILE A 120 -18.08 4.17 -15.02
C ILE A 120 -18.56 5.59 -14.85
N PRO A 121 -19.00 6.27 -15.94
CA PRO A 121 -19.58 7.60 -15.84
C PRO A 121 -20.99 7.54 -15.22
N VAL A 122 -21.21 8.35 -14.18
CA VAL A 122 -22.52 8.51 -13.54
C VAL A 122 -22.85 10.00 -13.44
N GLY A 123 -23.57 10.51 -14.39
CA GLY A 123 -23.79 11.95 -14.55
C GLY A 123 -22.48 12.70 -14.78
N SER A 124 -22.14 13.64 -13.92
CA SER A 124 -20.88 14.39 -13.97
C SER A 124 -19.73 13.75 -13.19
N ILE A 125 -19.98 12.67 -12.47
CA ILE A 125 -18.95 11.99 -11.69
C ILE A 125 -18.45 10.73 -12.41
N MET A 126 -17.22 10.32 -12.08
CA MET A 126 -16.63 9.07 -12.55
C MET A 126 -16.44 8.14 -11.37
N ILE A 127 -16.96 6.91 -11.45
CA ILE A 127 -16.70 5.85 -10.48
C ILE A 127 -15.73 4.87 -11.13
N THR A 128 -14.59 4.63 -10.49
CA THR A 128 -13.52 3.80 -11.04
C THR A 128 -13.19 2.67 -10.07
N PRO A 129 -13.83 1.50 -10.18
CA PRO A 129 -13.33 0.30 -9.52
C PRO A 129 -11.95 -0.08 -10.05
N MET A 130 -11.10 -0.59 -9.16
CA MET A 130 -9.74 -0.96 -9.47
C MET A 130 -9.32 -2.22 -8.72
N VAL A 131 -8.49 -3.03 -9.36
CA VAL A 131 -7.90 -4.24 -8.76
C VAL A 131 -6.53 -4.49 -9.40
N GLY A 132 -5.61 -5.00 -8.62
CA GLY A 132 -4.28 -5.32 -9.14
C GLY A 132 -3.34 -5.87 -8.08
N ILE A 133 -2.05 -5.83 -8.42
CA ILE A 133 -0.97 -6.29 -7.57
C ILE A 133 -0.23 -5.07 -6.99
N ASN A 134 0.23 -5.22 -5.75
CA ASN A 134 1.13 -4.28 -5.10
C ASN A 134 2.48 -4.93 -4.87
N PHE A 135 3.54 -4.19 -5.10
CA PHE A 135 4.89 -4.55 -4.68
C PHE A 135 5.32 -3.52 -3.63
N SER A 136 5.53 -3.98 -2.42
CA SER A 136 5.96 -3.12 -1.30
C SER A 136 7.41 -3.39 -0.95
N VAL A 137 8.16 -2.33 -0.70
CA VAL A 137 9.53 -2.39 -0.22
C VAL A 137 9.60 -1.69 1.13
N PRO A 138 9.80 -2.41 2.24
CA PRO A 138 10.08 -1.80 3.52
C PRO A 138 11.39 -1.01 3.47
N VAL A 139 11.41 0.17 4.07
CA VAL A 139 12.56 1.08 4.06
C VAL A 139 12.92 1.48 5.49
N GLY A 140 14.21 1.49 5.78
CA GLY A 140 14.74 1.86 7.10
C GLY A 140 14.59 0.76 8.14
N SER A 141 14.73 1.14 9.40
CA SER A 141 14.58 0.23 10.54
C SER A 141 13.14 0.27 11.07
N PRO A 142 12.57 -0.86 11.49
CA PRO A 142 11.26 -0.87 12.12
C PRO A 142 11.33 -0.19 13.49
N LYS A 143 10.29 0.56 13.80
CA LYS A 143 10.12 1.18 15.12
C LYS A 143 9.24 0.28 15.97
N PHE A 144 9.75 -0.11 17.12
CA PHE A 144 8.99 -0.81 18.14
C PHE A 144 8.67 0.16 19.27
N VAL A 145 7.40 0.26 19.60
CA VAL A 145 6.92 1.13 20.69
C VAL A 145 6.16 0.25 21.67
N PHE A 146 6.61 0.27 22.91
CA PHE A 146 5.95 -0.38 24.04
C PHE A 146 5.29 0.70 24.87
N LYS A 147 3.98 0.60 25.07
CA LYS A 147 3.20 1.56 25.80
C LYS A 147 2.43 0.86 26.92
N THR A 148 2.56 1.40 28.12
CA THR A 148 1.72 1.11 29.28
C THR A 148 0.95 2.38 29.65
N ASP A 149 0.00 2.31 30.57
CA ASP A 149 -0.78 3.49 31.00
C ASP A 149 0.08 4.64 31.53
N GLU A 150 1.27 4.34 32.07
CA GLU A 150 2.15 5.32 32.72
C GLU A 150 3.43 5.64 31.92
N ASN A 151 3.87 4.75 31.02
CA ASN A 151 5.16 4.87 30.34
C ASN A 151 5.09 4.48 28.87
N GLU A 152 5.90 5.14 28.05
CA GLU A 152 6.12 4.82 26.64
C GLU A 152 7.63 4.66 26.40
N ALA A 153 8.04 3.53 25.84
CA ALA A 153 9.42 3.25 25.45
C ALA A 153 9.45 2.90 23.97
N ALA A 154 10.30 3.59 23.22
CA ALA A 154 10.55 3.28 21.81
C ALA A 154 11.93 2.63 21.67
N MET A 155 12.00 1.58 20.87
CA MET A 155 13.26 0.87 20.55
C MET A 155 13.37 0.68 19.04
N ASP A 156 14.55 0.92 18.49
CA ASP A 156 14.91 0.50 17.15
C ASP A 156 15.52 -0.89 17.23
N MET A 157 14.87 -1.88 16.63
CA MET A 157 15.35 -3.27 16.67
C MET A 157 15.65 -3.77 15.26
N GLY A 158 16.93 -3.92 14.94
CA GLY A 158 17.39 -4.56 13.71
C GLY A 158 17.18 -3.75 12.43
N ASP A 159 17.38 -4.40 11.31
CA ASP A 159 17.31 -3.79 9.97
C ASP A 159 16.38 -4.59 9.05
N LEU A 160 15.57 -3.89 8.27
CA LEU A 160 14.67 -4.48 7.26
C LEU A 160 15.34 -4.67 5.90
N LYS A 161 16.64 -4.36 5.75
CA LYS A 161 17.37 -4.40 4.48
C LYS A 161 17.30 -5.72 3.72
N ASP A 162 17.09 -6.82 4.43
CA ASP A 162 16.97 -8.14 3.83
C ASP A 162 15.53 -8.54 3.45
N THR A 163 14.55 -7.67 3.74
CA THR A 163 13.18 -7.86 3.26
C THR A 163 13.11 -7.36 1.83
N GLY A 164 13.09 -8.25 0.86
CA GLY A 164 12.93 -7.90 -0.56
C GLY A 164 11.55 -7.32 -0.89
N PHE A 165 11.15 -7.42 -2.15
CA PHE A 165 9.81 -7.05 -2.56
C PHE A 165 8.76 -7.94 -1.88
N ILE A 166 7.76 -7.31 -1.28
CA ILE A 166 6.60 -7.97 -0.70
C ILE A 166 5.44 -7.86 -1.69
N PRO A 167 5.08 -8.96 -2.36
CA PRO A 167 3.94 -8.96 -3.25
C PRO A 167 2.64 -8.96 -2.46
N GLY A 168 1.63 -8.29 -3.00
CA GLY A 168 0.31 -8.21 -2.41
C GLY A 168 -0.77 -7.96 -3.46
N ILE A 169 -2.02 -7.93 -3.02
CA ILE A 169 -3.17 -7.55 -3.83
C ILE A 169 -3.72 -6.22 -3.35
N VAL A 170 -4.21 -5.42 -4.31
CA VAL A 170 -4.98 -4.19 -4.05
C VAL A 170 -6.32 -4.31 -4.74
N ALA A 171 -7.38 -3.97 -4.03
CA ALA A 171 -8.71 -3.78 -4.60
C ALA A 171 -9.31 -2.50 -4.04
N GLY A 172 -10.03 -1.73 -4.86
CA GLY A 172 -10.59 -0.46 -4.42
C GLY A 172 -11.57 0.15 -5.39
N VAL A 173 -12.05 1.32 -5.01
CA VAL A 173 -12.90 2.18 -5.84
C VAL A 173 -12.49 3.63 -5.63
N GLU A 174 -12.42 4.38 -6.70
CA GLU A 174 -12.17 5.83 -6.70
C GLU A 174 -13.37 6.55 -7.32
N VAL A 175 -13.76 7.68 -6.75
CA VAL A 175 -14.77 8.58 -7.29
C VAL A 175 -14.07 9.87 -7.70
N GLY A 176 -14.22 10.26 -8.97
CA GLY A 176 -13.69 11.49 -9.53
C GLY A 176 -14.80 12.51 -9.78
N ILE A 177 -14.62 13.73 -9.29
CA ILE A 177 -15.53 14.87 -9.49
C ILE A 177 -14.78 15.91 -10.30
N PRO A 178 -15.24 16.27 -11.52
CA PRO A 178 -14.59 17.28 -12.37
C PRO A 178 -14.51 18.65 -11.67
N VAL A 179 -13.33 19.21 -11.60
CA VAL A 179 -13.08 20.55 -11.02
C VAL A 179 -11.96 21.23 -11.81
N GLY A 180 -12.28 22.30 -12.52
CA GLY A 180 -11.33 22.99 -13.37
C GLY A 180 -10.78 22.10 -14.49
N PRO A 181 -9.46 22.07 -14.72
CA PRO A 181 -8.84 21.26 -15.78
C PRO A 181 -8.68 19.78 -15.41
N GLY A 182 -9.09 19.36 -14.22
CA GLY A 182 -8.94 18.00 -13.73
C GLY A 182 -10.12 17.52 -12.90
N SER A 183 -9.85 16.61 -11.97
CA SER A 183 -10.85 16.05 -11.07
C SER A 183 -10.29 15.92 -9.65
N ILE A 184 -11.09 16.27 -8.66
CA ILE A 184 -10.85 15.85 -7.28
C ILE A 184 -11.22 14.38 -7.21
N THR A 185 -10.36 13.57 -6.61
CA THR A 185 -10.58 12.13 -6.46
C THR A 185 -10.68 11.77 -4.99
N ALA A 186 -11.63 10.90 -4.65
CA ALA A 186 -11.75 10.29 -3.35
C ALA A 186 -11.84 8.77 -3.53
N GLY A 187 -11.10 8.00 -2.73
CA GLY A 187 -11.02 6.56 -2.93
C GLY A 187 -11.06 5.77 -1.64
N LEU A 188 -11.49 4.53 -1.77
CA LEU A 188 -11.38 3.48 -0.78
C LEU A 188 -10.60 2.33 -1.38
N SER A 189 -9.63 1.78 -0.64
CA SER A 189 -8.88 0.63 -1.10
C SER A 189 -8.51 -0.30 0.05
N TYR A 190 -8.36 -1.57 -0.29
CA TYR A 190 -7.87 -2.61 0.59
C TYR A 190 -6.58 -3.19 0.01
N VAL A 191 -5.56 -3.29 0.84
CA VAL A 191 -4.25 -3.85 0.50
C VAL A 191 -4.01 -5.05 1.39
N ASN A 192 -3.60 -6.18 0.81
CA ASN A 192 -3.23 -7.39 1.53
C ASN A 192 -1.93 -7.95 0.97
N ASP A 193 -0.89 -8.00 1.79
CA ASP A 193 0.38 -8.61 1.43
C ASP A 193 0.29 -10.13 1.53
N PHE A 194 0.99 -10.83 0.65
CA PHE A 194 0.99 -12.31 0.61
C PHE A 194 2.11 -12.91 1.48
N THR A 195 3.18 -12.16 1.67
CA THR A 195 4.33 -12.61 2.45
C THR A 195 4.57 -11.68 3.63
N PRO A 196 5.04 -12.21 4.77
CA PRO A 196 5.36 -11.39 5.93
C PRO A 196 6.60 -10.51 5.68
N VAL A 197 6.65 -9.40 6.39
CA VAL A 197 7.88 -8.63 6.59
C VAL A 197 8.81 -9.45 7.48
N LYS A 198 10.09 -9.52 7.13
CA LYS A 198 11.11 -10.28 7.87
C LYS A 198 12.04 -9.34 8.61
N LEU A 199 12.33 -9.69 9.85
CA LEU A 199 13.32 -9.01 10.69
C LEU A 199 14.58 -9.85 10.77
N LYS A 200 15.73 -9.23 10.55
CA LYS A 200 17.02 -9.81 10.87
C LYS A 200 17.58 -9.08 12.10
N SER A 201 17.76 -9.78 13.18
CA SER A 201 18.39 -9.25 14.38
C SER A 201 19.88 -9.62 14.41
N ASP A 202 20.72 -8.64 14.76
CA ASP A 202 22.15 -8.88 14.98
C ASP A 202 22.33 -9.87 16.14
N GLY A 203 22.84 -11.08 15.84
CA GLY A 203 23.05 -12.15 16.81
C GLY A 203 22.18 -13.39 16.62
N PHE A 204 21.23 -13.37 15.70
CA PHE A 204 20.48 -14.55 15.27
C PHE A 204 20.71 -14.78 13.78
N ASP A 205 21.13 -15.99 13.41
CA ASP A 205 21.31 -16.39 11.99
C ASP A 205 19.96 -16.59 11.28
N GLU A 206 18.85 -16.67 12.01
CA GLU A 206 17.52 -16.90 11.47
C GLU A 206 16.73 -15.60 11.32
N LYS A 207 16.05 -15.46 10.16
CA LYS A 207 15.11 -14.38 9.90
C LYS A 207 13.78 -14.72 10.56
N VAL A 208 13.27 -13.81 11.37
CA VAL A 208 11.96 -13.96 12.02
C VAL A 208 10.89 -13.29 11.18
N ASP A 209 9.81 -13.99 10.89
CA ASP A 209 8.62 -13.43 10.27
C ASP A 209 7.96 -12.47 11.27
N LEU A 210 7.87 -11.18 10.93
CA LEU A 210 7.37 -10.16 11.84
C LEU A 210 5.85 -10.01 11.74
N LEU A 211 5.37 -9.62 10.56
CA LEU A 211 3.95 -9.34 10.35
C LEU A 211 3.57 -9.37 8.86
N THR A 212 2.29 -9.66 8.61
CA THR A 212 1.66 -9.53 7.28
C THR A 212 0.71 -8.36 7.30
N ARG A 213 0.90 -7.40 6.38
CA ARG A 213 0.10 -6.18 6.28
C ARG A 213 -1.28 -6.46 5.70
N ARG A 214 -2.29 -5.86 6.32
CA ARG A 214 -3.66 -5.77 5.81
C ARG A 214 -4.22 -4.39 6.14
N ASN A 215 -4.29 -3.53 5.14
CA ASN A 215 -4.70 -2.14 5.30
C ASN A 215 -6.01 -1.87 4.58
N PHE A 216 -6.88 -1.13 5.25
CA PHE A 216 -8.00 -0.44 4.63
C PHE A 216 -7.67 1.05 4.56
N ASN A 217 -7.71 1.63 3.35
CA ASN A 217 -7.24 2.98 3.12
C ASN A 217 -8.33 3.87 2.54
N ILE A 218 -8.37 5.11 2.98
CA ILE A 218 -9.13 6.21 2.40
C ILE A 218 -8.13 7.14 1.73
N SER A 219 -8.41 7.59 0.52
CA SER A 219 -7.55 8.53 -0.20
C SER A 219 -8.31 9.75 -0.69
N LEU A 220 -7.61 10.88 -0.77
CA LEU A 220 -8.06 12.11 -1.39
C LEU A 220 -6.97 12.65 -2.30
N GLY A 221 -7.32 13.06 -3.51
CA GLY A 221 -6.36 13.48 -4.50
C GLY A 221 -6.88 14.42 -5.56
N TYR A 222 -6.01 14.70 -6.52
CA TYR A 222 -6.32 15.46 -7.72
C TYR A 222 -5.67 14.82 -8.94
N ALA A 223 -6.41 14.75 -10.04
CA ALA A 223 -5.98 14.14 -11.28
C ALA A 223 -6.19 15.09 -12.46
N LEU A 224 -5.22 15.12 -13.37
CA LEU A 224 -5.28 15.79 -14.66
C LEU A 224 -5.47 14.76 -15.77
N LYS A 225 -6.37 15.02 -16.69
CA LYS A 225 -6.63 14.17 -17.85
C LYS A 225 -6.18 14.89 -19.12
N PHE A 226 -5.40 14.17 -19.94
CA PHE A 226 -4.82 14.65 -21.19
C PHE A 226 -5.41 13.91 -22.38
#